data_bcbc377f95eea2dd29c17c5f1f8c9db1
#
_entry.id   bcbc377f95eea2dd29c17c5f1f8c9db1
#
_cell.length_a   1.000
_cell.length_b   1.000
_cell.length_c   1.000
_cell.angle_alpha   90.00
_cell.angle_beta   90.00
_cell.angle_gamma   90.00
#
_symmetry.space_group_name_H-M   'P 1'
#
loop_
_entity.id
_entity.type
_entity.pdbx_description
1 polymer ?
#
loop_
_entity_poly.entity_id
_entity_poly.type
_entity_poly.pdbx_seq_one_letter_code
_entity_poly.pdbx_strand_id
1 'polypeptide(L)'
;MPALKAIQKAMTRSRRRKLIAASVLACVCLLCVLLLRPAGKGGKPRAVEIYLNGSLYGTYAWEPGNTIEVRQDGGKVNVIRMTDGGFEMQEATCPNQDCVRQGEVTAENASRRALGNRVICLPNRVEVRLILDENETGIPDA
;
A
#
# COMPACT_ATOMS: atom_id res chain seq x y z
N MET A 1 -12.77 27.73 -58.84
CA MET A 1 -12.79 27.61 -57.40
C MET A 1 -12.97 26.17 -56.82
N PRO A 2 -12.82 25.05 -57.58
CA PRO A 2 -12.92 23.71 -57.04
C PRO A 2 -11.64 23.23 -56.31
N ALA A 3 -10.46 23.72 -56.69
CA ALA A 3 -9.18 23.29 -56.13
C ALA A 3 -9.01 23.65 -54.61
N LEU A 4 -9.44 24.80 -54.20
CA LEU A 4 -9.36 25.23 -52.78
C LEU A 4 -10.22 24.38 -51.84
N LYS A 5 -11.41 23.95 -52.27
CA LYS A 5 -12.29 23.07 -51.50
C LYS A 5 -11.69 21.63 -51.36
N ALA A 6 -10.99 21.17 -52.40
CA ALA A 6 -10.31 19.87 -52.36
C ALA A 6 -9.14 19.85 -51.34
N ILE A 7 -8.31 20.90 -51.33
CA ILE A 7 -7.21 21.07 -50.38
C ILE A 7 -7.71 21.16 -48.93
N GLN A 8 -8.79 21.92 -48.70
CA GLN A 8 -9.38 22.09 -47.39
C GLN A 8 -9.98 20.75 -46.86
N LYS A 9 -10.62 19.96 -47.75
CA LYS A 9 -11.15 18.62 -47.45
C LYS A 9 -10.06 17.61 -47.14
N ALA A 10 -8.91 17.68 -47.85
CA ALA A 10 -7.76 16.82 -47.60
C ALA A 10 -7.08 17.13 -46.25
N MET A 11 -6.94 18.42 -45.89
CA MET A 11 -6.38 18.88 -44.63
C MET A 11 -7.23 18.46 -43.41
N THR A 12 -8.56 18.56 -43.51
CA THR A 12 -9.46 18.11 -42.45
C THR A 12 -9.45 16.59 -42.29
N ARG A 13 -9.31 15.84 -43.38
CA ARG A 13 -9.21 14.38 -43.37
C ARG A 13 -7.91 13.90 -42.72
N SER A 14 -6.80 14.59 -42.98
CA SER A 14 -5.51 14.31 -42.35
C SER A 14 -5.54 14.61 -40.83
N ARG A 15 -6.10 15.75 -40.44
CA ARG A 15 -6.26 16.09 -39.01
C ARG A 15 -7.14 15.09 -38.27
N ARG A 16 -8.26 14.65 -38.85
CA ARG A 16 -9.14 13.63 -38.27
C ARG A 16 -8.43 12.30 -38.09
N ARG A 17 -7.63 11.85 -39.09
CA ARG A 17 -6.84 10.62 -38.99
C ARG A 17 -5.81 10.68 -37.88
N LYS A 18 -5.12 11.81 -37.70
CA LYS A 18 -4.16 12.02 -36.61
C LYS A 18 -4.83 12.03 -35.23
N LEU A 19 -6.01 12.65 -35.11
CA LEU A 19 -6.79 12.65 -33.86
C LEU A 19 -7.28 11.26 -33.49
N ILE A 20 -7.78 10.49 -34.47
CA ILE A 20 -8.22 9.11 -34.24
C ILE A 20 -7.02 8.23 -33.84
N ALA A 21 -5.87 8.35 -34.52
CA ALA A 21 -4.66 7.61 -34.17
C ALA A 21 -4.16 7.94 -32.75
N ALA A 22 -4.16 9.22 -32.39
CA ALA A 22 -3.78 9.67 -31.04
C ALA A 22 -4.74 9.15 -29.96
N SER A 23 -6.05 9.14 -30.22
CA SER A 23 -7.02 8.63 -29.27
C SER A 23 -6.92 7.11 -29.09
N VAL A 24 -6.70 6.36 -30.17
CA VAL A 24 -6.47 4.91 -30.11
C VAL A 24 -5.19 4.61 -29.33
N LEU A 25 -4.10 5.34 -29.59
CA LEU A 25 -2.86 5.17 -28.83
C LEU A 25 -3.05 5.45 -27.33
N ALA A 26 -3.76 6.53 -27.01
CA ALA A 26 -4.08 6.87 -25.61
C ALA A 26 -4.91 5.78 -24.92
N CYS A 27 -5.92 5.23 -25.62
CA CYS A 27 -6.73 4.11 -25.11
C CYS A 27 -5.89 2.84 -24.89
N VAL A 28 -5.00 2.52 -25.81
CA VAL A 28 -4.09 1.36 -25.71
C VAL A 28 -3.13 1.55 -24.54
N CYS A 29 -2.54 2.73 -24.37
CA CYS A 29 -1.68 3.05 -23.23
C CYS A 29 -2.44 2.93 -21.90
N LEU A 30 -3.66 3.45 -21.83
CA LEU A 30 -4.50 3.36 -20.64
C LEU A 30 -4.84 1.89 -20.32
N LEU A 31 -5.19 1.11 -21.34
CA LEU A 31 -5.46 -0.31 -21.20
C LEU A 31 -4.22 -1.08 -20.73
N CYS A 32 -3.05 -0.80 -21.28
CA CYS A 32 -1.78 -1.37 -20.84
C CYS A 32 -1.48 -1.04 -19.39
N VAL A 33 -1.69 0.21 -18.95
CA VAL A 33 -1.50 0.61 -17.56
C VAL A 33 -2.47 -0.12 -16.62
N LEU A 34 -3.71 -0.34 -17.06
CA LEU A 34 -4.72 -1.08 -16.28
C LEU A 34 -4.40 -2.58 -16.19
N LEU A 35 -3.91 -3.19 -17.29
CA LEU A 35 -3.56 -4.61 -17.35
C LEU A 35 -2.21 -4.93 -16.69
N LEU A 36 -1.26 -3.98 -16.72
CA LEU A 36 0.07 -4.12 -16.10
C LEU A 36 0.11 -3.66 -14.65
N ARG A 37 -1.03 -3.33 -14.03
CA ARG A 37 -1.06 -3.13 -12.57
C ARG A 37 -0.64 -4.45 -11.93
N PRO A 38 0.54 -4.53 -11.29
CA PRO A 38 0.89 -5.71 -10.54
C PRO A 38 -0.19 -5.86 -9.45
N ALA A 39 -1.03 -6.86 -9.56
CA ALA A 39 -1.77 -7.34 -8.42
C ALA A 39 -0.69 -7.76 -7.42
N GLY A 40 -0.49 -6.97 -6.38
CA GLY A 40 0.40 -7.35 -5.30
C GLY A 40 -0.11 -8.69 -4.80
N LYS A 41 0.61 -9.77 -5.09
CA LYS A 41 0.39 -11.07 -4.47
C LYS A 41 0.84 -10.93 -3.03
N GLY A 42 0.03 -10.23 -2.22
CA GLY A 42 0.21 -10.23 -0.79
C GLY A 42 -0.30 -11.57 -0.27
N GLY A 43 0.54 -12.31 0.44
CA GLY A 43 0.10 -13.49 1.19
C GLY A 43 -1.01 -13.11 2.17
N LYS A 44 -1.74 -14.09 2.71
CA LYS A 44 -2.75 -13.83 3.73
C LYS A 44 -2.09 -13.43 5.04
N PRO A 45 -2.63 -12.44 5.78
CA PRO A 45 -2.19 -12.17 7.14
C PRO A 45 -2.31 -13.40 8.03
N ARG A 46 -1.24 -13.74 8.76
CA ARG A 46 -1.20 -14.87 9.68
C ARG A 46 -1.13 -14.42 11.14
N ALA A 47 -0.29 -13.43 11.41
CA ALA A 47 -0.03 -12.94 12.74
C ALA A 47 0.46 -11.51 12.74
N VAL A 48 0.43 -10.88 13.90
CA VAL A 48 1.08 -9.61 14.19
C VAL A 48 2.12 -9.85 15.28
N GLU A 49 3.38 -9.51 14.99
CA GLU A 49 4.46 -9.51 15.97
C GLU A 49 4.69 -8.10 16.49
N ILE A 50 4.86 -7.99 17.80
CA ILE A 50 5.15 -6.73 18.47
C ILE A 50 6.52 -6.84 19.12
N TYR A 51 7.35 -5.84 18.86
CA TYR A 51 8.67 -5.69 19.46
C TYR A 51 8.67 -4.46 20.34
N LEU A 52 9.25 -4.58 21.52
CA LEU A 52 9.46 -3.51 22.48
C LEU A 52 10.94 -3.37 22.80
N ASN A 53 11.49 -2.18 22.58
CA ASN A 53 12.93 -1.94 22.75
C ASN A 53 13.82 -2.91 21.93
N GLY A 54 13.35 -3.37 20.78
CA GLY A 54 14.04 -4.34 19.92
C GLY A 54 13.89 -5.80 20.31
N SER A 55 13.23 -6.11 21.44
CA SER A 55 12.95 -7.48 21.88
C SER A 55 11.51 -7.87 21.57
N LEU A 56 11.29 -9.11 21.19
CA LEU A 56 9.94 -9.61 20.92
C LEU A 56 9.10 -9.52 22.20
N TYR A 57 8.02 -8.74 22.12
CA TYR A 57 7.06 -8.57 23.19
C TYR A 57 5.95 -9.64 23.13
N GLY A 58 5.50 -9.97 21.92
CA GLY A 58 4.52 -11.03 21.69
C GLY A 58 4.18 -11.22 20.24
N THR A 59 3.65 -12.41 19.94
CA THR A 59 3.10 -12.81 18.65
C THR A 59 1.61 -13.09 18.83
N TYR A 60 0.77 -12.44 18.05
CA TYR A 60 -0.68 -12.51 18.16
C TYR A 60 -1.24 -13.03 16.84
N ALA A 61 -2.06 -14.09 16.92
CA ALA A 61 -2.78 -14.59 15.75
C ALA A 61 -3.60 -13.44 15.12
N TRP A 62 -3.59 -13.36 13.80
CA TRP A 62 -4.34 -12.30 13.12
C TRP A 62 -5.85 -12.61 13.17
N GLU A 63 -6.58 -11.71 13.80
CA GLU A 63 -8.05 -11.76 13.97
C GLU A 63 -8.61 -10.37 13.69
N PRO A 64 -9.31 -10.15 12.56
CA PRO A 64 -9.90 -8.87 12.23
C PRO A 64 -10.80 -8.32 13.35
N GLY A 65 -10.66 -7.02 13.63
CA GLY A 65 -11.38 -6.35 14.71
C GLY A 65 -10.75 -6.49 16.09
N ASN A 66 -9.77 -7.37 16.28
CA ASN A 66 -9.05 -7.48 17.55
C ASN A 66 -8.14 -6.28 17.78
N THR A 67 -7.95 -5.92 19.05
CA THR A 67 -7.12 -4.79 19.48
C THR A 67 -6.13 -5.26 20.53
N ILE A 68 -4.86 -4.87 20.37
CA ILE A 68 -3.77 -5.16 21.29
C ILE A 68 -3.27 -3.86 21.89
N GLU A 69 -3.20 -3.80 23.20
CA GLU A 69 -2.68 -2.65 23.93
C GLU A 69 -1.31 -2.97 24.52
N VAL A 70 -0.31 -2.17 24.16
CA VAL A 70 1.05 -2.25 24.71
C VAL A 70 1.24 -1.11 25.68
N ARG A 71 1.28 -1.42 26.98
CA ARG A 71 1.53 -0.49 28.07
C ARG A 71 2.96 -0.59 28.56
N GLN A 72 3.57 0.55 28.84
CA GLN A 72 4.93 0.67 29.37
C GLN A 72 4.95 1.65 30.56
N ASP A 73 6.02 1.60 31.31
CA ASP A 73 6.25 2.57 32.39
C ASP A 73 6.29 4.00 31.83
N GLY A 74 5.94 4.95 32.72
CA GLY A 74 5.87 6.36 32.35
C GLY A 74 4.66 6.73 31.49
N GLY A 75 3.58 5.91 31.51
CA GLY A 75 2.33 6.21 30.83
C GLY A 75 2.38 6.07 29.31
N LYS A 76 3.38 5.38 28.76
CA LYS A 76 3.46 5.12 27.32
C LYS A 76 2.49 4.00 26.96
N VAL A 77 1.64 4.28 25.98
CA VAL A 77 0.64 3.34 25.46
C VAL A 77 0.67 3.35 23.94
N ASN A 78 0.55 2.18 23.35
CA ASN A 78 0.31 2.00 21.93
C ASN A 78 -0.86 1.03 21.76
N VAL A 79 -1.83 1.40 20.94
CA VAL A 79 -3.01 0.58 20.64
C VAL A 79 -2.92 0.16 19.17
N ILE A 80 -2.84 -1.13 18.95
CA ILE A 80 -2.76 -1.76 17.64
C ILE A 80 -4.11 -2.41 17.33
N ARG A 81 -4.72 -2.06 16.21
CA ARG A 81 -5.95 -2.68 15.74
C ARG A 81 -5.67 -3.57 14.53
N MET A 82 -6.14 -4.80 14.57
CA MET A 82 -6.16 -5.70 13.42
C MET A 82 -7.35 -5.36 12.53
N THR A 83 -7.08 -5.16 11.24
CA THR A 83 -8.06 -4.81 10.20
C THR A 83 -8.36 -6.02 9.33
N ASP A 84 -9.28 -5.90 8.38
CA ASP A 84 -9.61 -6.98 7.45
C ASP A 84 -8.43 -7.40 6.55
N GLY A 85 -7.49 -6.49 6.29
CA GLY A 85 -6.33 -6.76 5.42
C GLY A 85 -4.98 -6.82 6.14
N GLY A 86 -4.92 -6.48 7.43
CA GLY A 86 -3.66 -6.39 8.17
C GLY A 86 -3.80 -5.73 9.54
N PHE A 87 -3.09 -4.61 9.78
CA PHE A 87 -3.18 -3.88 11.05
C PHE A 87 -2.85 -2.40 10.88
N GLU A 88 -3.21 -1.61 11.88
CA GLU A 88 -2.79 -0.21 12.01
C GLU A 88 -2.43 0.13 13.47
N MET A 89 -1.62 1.19 13.65
CA MET A 89 -1.46 1.82 14.94
C MET A 89 -2.65 2.78 15.14
N GLN A 90 -3.64 2.35 15.90
CA GLN A 90 -4.87 3.12 16.13
C GLN A 90 -4.63 4.33 17.01
N GLU A 91 -3.88 4.14 18.10
CA GLU A 91 -3.56 5.19 19.07
C GLU A 91 -2.15 5.03 19.61
N ALA A 92 -1.55 6.12 20.02
CA ALA A 92 -0.29 6.13 20.75
C ALA A 92 -0.19 7.38 21.63
N THR A 93 0.48 7.28 22.78
CA THR A 93 0.79 8.44 23.63
C THR A 93 2.04 9.19 23.20
N CYS A 94 2.65 8.81 22.07
CA CYS A 94 3.82 9.51 21.55
C CYS A 94 3.48 10.94 21.09
N PRO A 95 4.35 11.95 21.33
CA PRO A 95 4.00 13.35 21.11
C PRO A 95 3.82 13.71 19.62
N ASN A 96 4.50 13.02 18.71
CA ASN A 96 4.48 13.35 17.28
C ASN A 96 3.41 12.59 16.47
N GLN A 97 2.82 11.52 17.01
CA GLN A 97 1.79 10.71 16.36
C GLN A 97 2.18 10.14 14.96
N ASP A 98 3.48 10.08 14.66
CA ASP A 98 3.95 9.60 13.35
C ASP A 98 3.58 8.13 13.11
N CYS A 99 3.60 7.30 14.15
CA CYS A 99 3.22 5.90 14.05
C CYS A 99 1.74 5.71 13.66
N VAL A 100 0.84 6.57 14.14
CA VAL A 100 -0.57 6.58 13.76
C VAL A 100 -0.72 7.05 12.31
N ARG A 101 0.03 8.09 11.91
CA ARG A 101 0.01 8.61 10.53
C ARG A 101 0.65 7.67 9.50
N GLN A 102 1.42 6.68 9.91
CA GLN A 102 1.91 5.65 8.99
C GLN A 102 0.77 4.87 8.32
N GLY A 103 -0.40 4.85 8.95
CA GLY A 103 -1.62 4.23 8.43
C GLY A 103 -1.55 2.71 8.41
N GLU A 104 -2.55 2.12 7.79
CA GLU A 104 -2.73 0.68 7.72
C GLU A 104 -1.63 -0.02 6.94
N VAL A 105 -1.15 -1.14 7.47
CA VAL A 105 -0.28 -2.11 6.81
C VAL A 105 -1.13 -3.30 6.40
N THR A 106 -1.18 -3.57 5.11
CA THR A 106 -1.89 -4.73 4.57
C THR A 106 -0.94 -5.64 3.79
N ALA A 107 -1.34 -6.89 3.60
CA ALA A 107 -0.62 -7.80 2.74
C ALA A 107 -0.38 -7.24 1.33
N GLU A 108 -1.34 -6.47 0.80
CA GLU A 108 -1.26 -5.89 -0.54
C GLU A 108 -0.33 -4.67 -0.63
N ASN A 109 -0.26 -3.85 0.43
CA ASN A 109 0.51 -2.61 0.40
C ASN A 109 1.92 -2.74 0.97
N ALA A 110 2.22 -3.78 1.74
CA ALA A 110 3.49 -3.97 2.44
C ALA A 110 4.71 -3.80 1.53
N SER A 111 4.70 -4.37 0.33
CA SER A 111 5.82 -4.26 -0.63
C SER A 111 6.04 -2.85 -1.20
N ARG A 112 5.06 -1.95 -1.06
CA ARG A 112 5.11 -0.57 -1.60
C ARG A 112 5.33 0.49 -0.53
N ARG A 113 5.30 0.11 0.74
CA ARG A 113 5.53 1.01 1.88
C ARG A 113 7.02 1.20 2.12
N ALA A 114 7.42 2.40 2.55
CA ALA A 114 8.81 2.70 2.90
C ALA A 114 9.35 1.82 4.04
N LEU A 115 8.48 1.44 4.99
CA LEU A 115 8.82 0.58 6.11
C LEU A 115 8.40 -0.89 5.88
N GLY A 116 7.95 -1.24 4.67
CA GLY A 116 7.52 -2.59 4.36
C GLY A 116 6.28 -3.00 5.15
N ASN A 117 6.33 -4.20 5.72
CA ASN A 117 5.26 -4.83 6.50
C ASN A 117 5.16 -4.35 7.95
N ARG A 118 5.71 -3.17 8.29
CA ARG A 118 5.83 -2.72 9.69
C ARG A 118 5.35 -1.28 9.92
N VAL A 119 5.03 -0.99 11.19
CA VAL A 119 4.83 0.35 11.77
C VAL A 119 5.78 0.50 12.93
N ILE A 120 6.44 1.66 13.05
CA ILE A 120 7.40 1.95 14.12
C ILE A 120 6.99 3.21 14.86
N CYS A 121 6.85 3.10 16.18
CA CYS A 121 6.72 4.21 17.11
C CYS A 121 8.07 4.45 17.80
N LEU A 122 8.89 5.33 17.24
CA LEU A 122 10.23 5.61 17.76
C LEU A 122 10.22 6.13 19.21
N PRO A 123 9.35 7.11 19.60
CA PRO A 123 9.37 7.62 20.97
C PRO A 123 9.01 6.56 22.02
N ASN A 124 8.12 5.65 21.68
CA ASN A 124 7.71 4.55 22.58
C ASN A 124 8.53 3.27 22.35
N ARG A 125 9.42 3.26 21.33
CA ARG A 125 10.25 2.11 20.94
C ARG A 125 9.43 0.84 20.69
N VAL A 126 8.25 1.00 20.08
CA VAL A 126 7.37 -0.09 19.68
C VAL A 126 7.48 -0.27 18.18
N GLU A 127 7.74 -1.49 17.74
CA GLU A 127 7.67 -1.91 16.34
C GLU A 127 6.62 -3.00 16.22
N VAL A 128 5.76 -2.90 15.21
CA VAL A 128 4.72 -3.87 14.91
C VAL A 128 4.93 -4.38 13.51
N ARG A 129 4.92 -5.69 13.29
CA ARG A 129 5.13 -6.35 12.00
C ARG A 129 3.95 -7.23 11.63
N LEU A 130 3.54 -7.17 10.37
CA LEU A 130 2.59 -8.11 9.79
C LEU A 130 3.34 -9.35 9.31
N ILE A 131 2.94 -10.52 9.79
CA ILE A 131 3.45 -11.81 9.32
C ILE A 131 2.44 -12.38 8.33
N LEU A 132 2.94 -12.74 7.16
CA LEU A 132 2.16 -13.31 6.07
C LEU A 132 2.46 -14.81 5.93
N ASP A 133 1.51 -15.56 5.39
CA ASP A 133 1.75 -16.97 5.07
C ASP A 133 2.82 -17.09 3.97
N GLU A 134 3.85 -17.91 4.20
CA GLU A 134 5.02 -18.07 3.33
C GLU A 134 4.72 -18.66 1.95
N ASN A 135 3.55 -19.27 1.77
CA ASN A 135 3.20 -19.97 0.53
C ASN A 135 2.94 -19.03 -0.67
N GLU A 136 2.96 -17.70 -0.47
CA GLU A 136 2.71 -16.72 -1.55
C GLU A 136 3.76 -15.59 -1.65
N THR A 137 4.65 -15.43 -0.70
CA THR A 137 5.68 -14.40 -0.73
C THR A 137 7.03 -15.02 -1.07
N GLY A 138 7.44 -14.99 -2.31
CA GLY A 138 8.80 -15.36 -2.73
C GLY A 138 9.87 -14.35 -2.26
N ILE A 139 9.84 -13.95 -1.00
CA ILE A 139 10.87 -13.11 -0.37
C ILE A 139 11.72 -14.04 0.47
N PRO A 140 12.99 -14.31 0.09
CA PRO A 140 13.90 -15.09 0.92
C PRO A 140 14.22 -14.30 2.20
N ASP A 141 14.22 -15.00 3.33
CA ASP A 141 14.73 -14.49 4.59
C ASP A 141 16.20 -14.08 4.43
N ALA A 142 16.52 -12.84 4.79
CA ALA A 142 17.88 -12.32 4.88
C ALA A 142 18.36 -12.31 6.33
#